data_e16080af569f29b4f7955f1b3a4f0f57
#
_entry.id   e16080af569f29b4f7955f1b3a4f0f57
#
_cell.length_a   1.000
_cell.length_b   1.000
_cell.length_c   1.000
_cell.angle_alpha   90.00
_cell.angle_beta   90.00
_cell.angle_gamma   90.00
#
_symmetry.space_group_name_H-M   'P 1'
#
loop_
_entity.id
_entity.type
_entity.pdbx_description
1 polymer ?
#
loop_
_entity_poly.entity_id
_entity_poly.type
_entity_poly.pdbx_seq_one_letter_code
_entity_poly.pdbx_strand_id
1 'polypeptide(L)'
;EKRLVAYHEAGHAVIGLKLESADNVEKVTIIPRGEAGGYNMMIPGEEKMFPTKADFMGQITGLMGGRVAEEVIFDEISAGASNDIQKATKIAKAMVRSWGMSSLGPIQYDDGTGNVFLGRDYSSGSNYSGEIAYEIDKEIRKIINECHEQAKQIILENKDLLTLIADTLV
;
A
#
# COMPACT_ATOMS: atom_id res chain seq x y z
N GLU A 1 15.08 3.20 -18.05
CA GLU A 1 15.01 3.21 -16.59
C GLU A 1 14.34 4.45 -16.04
N LYS A 2 14.70 5.64 -16.49
CA LYS A 2 14.06 6.87 -16.06
C LYS A 2 12.57 6.87 -16.34
N ARG A 3 12.19 6.32 -17.47
CA ARG A 3 10.79 6.27 -17.87
C ARG A 3 10.00 5.34 -16.94
N LEU A 4 10.59 4.23 -16.55
CA LEU A 4 9.97 3.30 -15.61
C LEU A 4 9.76 3.99 -14.25
N VAL A 5 10.76 4.67 -13.73
CA VAL A 5 10.67 5.39 -12.46
C VAL A 5 9.63 6.51 -12.57
N ALA A 6 9.61 7.23 -13.69
CA ALA A 6 8.64 8.31 -13.89
C ALA A 6 7.20 7.80 -13.86
N TYR A 7 6.92 6.68 -14.51
CA TYR A 7 5.58 6.09 -14.49
C TYR A 7 5.23 5.51 -13.12
N HIS A 8 6.20 4.94 -12.42
CA HIS A 8 5.99 4.44 -11.08
C HIS A 8 5.56 5.59 -10.15
N GLU A 9 6.30 6.69 -10.17
CA GLU A 9 5.98 7.85 -9.34
C GLU A 9 4.69 8.54 -9.79
N ALA A 10 4.46 8.60 -11.10
CA ALA A 10 3.21 9.14 -11.63
C ALA A 10 2.01 8.29 -11.20
N GLY A 11 2.20 6.98 -11.08
CA GLY A 11 1.15 6.08 -10.60
C GLY A 11 0.69 6.43 -9.19
N HIS A 12 1.62 6.66 -8.28
CA HIS A 12 1.29 7.10 -6.93
C HIS A 12 0.54 8.44 -6.96
N ALA A 13 1.00 9.37 -7.79
CA ALA A 13 0.39 10.69 -7.90
C ALA A 13 -1.05 10.63 -8.42
N VAL A 14 -1.30 9.81 -9.43
CA VAL A 14 -2.66 9.66 -9.99
C VAL A 14 -3.62 9.12 -8.94
N ILE A 15 -3.22 8.08 -8.21
CA ILE A 15 -4.08 7.54 -7.16
C ILE A 15 -4.34 8.61 -6.08
N GLY A 16 -3.30 9.32 -5.67
CA GLY A 16 -3.44 10.36 -4.64
C GLY A 16 -4.36 11.50 -5.07
N LEU A 17 -4.38 11.82 -6.37
CA LEU A 17 -5.25 12.88 -6.88
C LEU A 17 -6.70 12.43 -7.07
N LYS A 18 -6.92 11.15 -7.32
CA LYS A 18 -8.24 10.64 -7.67
C LYS A 18 -8.97 9.94 -6.52
N LEU A 19 -8.28 9.64 -5.44
CA LEU A 19 -8.88 8.92 -4.33
C LEU A 19 -8.74 9.73 -3.04
N GLU A 20 -9.85 10.20 -2.49
CA GLU A 20 -9.84 11.04 -1.30
C GLU A 20 -9.21 10.39 -0.09
N SER A 21 -9.36 9.10 0.06
CA SER A 21 -8.83 8.40 1.23
C SER A 21 -7.34 8.06 1.12
N ALA A 22 -6.72 8.35 -0.03
CA ALA A 22 -5.26 8.22 -0.16
C ALA A 22 -4.59 9.51 0.33
N ASP A 23 -3.29 9.43 0.58
CA ASP A 23 -2.54 10.60 1.02
C ASP A 23 -2.50 11.67 -0.08
N ASN A 24 -2.50 12.92 0.32
CA ASN A 24 -2.43 14.01 -0.64
C ASN A 24 -1.05 14.11 -1.27
N VAL A 25 -1.03 14.38 -2.59
CA VAL A 25 0.22 14.54 -3.32
C VAL A 25 0.71 15.97 -3.16
N GLU A 26 1.93 16.15 -2.72
CA GLU A 26 2.55 17.46 -2.65
C GLU A 26 3.65 17.60 -3.68
N LYS A 27 4.47 16.59 -3.86
CA LYS A 27 5.60 16.66 -4.76
C LYS A 27 5.90 15.31 -5.37
N VAL A 28 6.25 15.31 -6.64
CA VAL A 28 6.65 14.08 -7.34
C VAL A 28 8.00 14.34 -8.00
N THR A 29 8.94 13.42 -7.86
CA THR A 29 10.25 13.57 -8.47
C THR A 29 10.86 12.21 -8.77
N ILE A 30 11.72 12.17 -9.79
CA ILE A 30 12.50 10.97 -10.09
C ILE A 30 13.96 11.15 -9.68
N ILE A 31 14.30 12.27 -9.03
CA ILE A 31 15.66 12.50 -8.57
C ILE A 31 15.93 11.55 -7.39
N PRO A 32 16.98 10.73 -7.47
CA PRO A 32 17.27 9.80 -6.39
C PRO A 32 17.52 10.47 -5.05
N ARG A 33 17.05 9.84 -3.98
CA ARG A 33 17.27 10.33 -2.65
C ARG A 33 17.64 9.14 -1.79
N GLY A 34 18.87 9.08 -1.35
CA GLY A 34 19.38 7.94 -0.62
C GLY A 34 19.27 6.70 -1.48
N GLU A 35 18.58 5.69 -1.01
CA GLU A 35 18.42 4.47 -1.76
C GLU A 35 17.19 4.47 -2.66
N ALA A 36 16.40 5.51 -2.63
CA ALA A 36 15.19 5.56 -3.46
C ALA A 36 15.54 6.00 -4.86
N GLY A 37 14.96 5.38 -5.86
CA GLY A 37 15.13 5.76 -7.25
C GLY A 37 14.36 7.01 -7.65
N GLY A 38 13.40 7.35 -6.86
CA GLY A 38 12.56 8.54 -7.00
C GLY A 38 11.62 8.55 -5.82
N TYR A 39 10.79 9.55 -5.67
CA TYR A 39 9.80 9.54 -4.61
C TYR A 39 8.64 10.49 -4.84
N ASN A 40 7.56 10.22 -4.15
CA ASN A 40 6.45 11.12 -4.09
C ASN A 40 6.38 11.64 -2.68
N MET A 41 6.19 12.94 -2.52
CA MET A 41 5.94 13.50 -1.21
C MET A 41 4.44 13.49 -0.99
N MET A 42 4.00 12.57 -0.18
CA MET A 42 2.59 12.39 0.12
C MET A 42 2.36 12.88 1.54
N ILE A 43 1.30 13.66 1.73
CA ILE A 43 0.98 14.17 3.03
C ILE A 43 -0.35 13.55 3.41
N PRO A 44 -0.47 12.99 4.62
CA PRO A 44 -1.77 12.54 5.08
C PRO A 44 -2.74 13.71 4.99
N GLY A 45 -3.93 13.45 4.52
CA GLY A 45 -4.88 14.50 4.37
C GLY A 45 -5.17 15.14 5.72
N GLU A 46 -6.34 14.94 6.25
CA GLU A 46 -6.65 15.46 7.53
C GLU A 46 -6.24 14.43 8.56
N GLU A 47 -5.53 14.85 9.59
CA GLU A 47 -5.11 13.93 10.62
C GLU A 47 -6.33 13.46 11.38
N LYS A 48 -6.59 12.19 11.38
CA LYS A 48 -7.77 11.63 12.02
C LYS A 48 -7.42 10.91 13.29
N MET A 49 -8.18 11.19 14.34
CA MET A 49 -8.00 10.51 15.62
C MET A 49 -8.44 9.04 15.51
N PHE A 50 -9.47 8.77 14.72
CA PHE A 50 -9.95 7.43 14.50
C PHE A 50 -10.00 7.10 13.02
N PRO A 51 -8.89 6.68 12.42
CA PRO A 51 -8.89 6.28 11.01
C PRO A 51 -9.83 5.12 10.77
N THR A 52 -10.60 5.16 9.70
CA THR A 52 -11.57 4.13 9.37
C THR A 52 -10.97 3.05 8.48
N LYS A 53 -11.71 1.97 8.29
CA LYS A 53 -11.33 0.94 7.32
C LYS A 53 -11.15 1.55 5.93
N ALA A 54 -12.05 2.45 5.53
CA ALA A 54 -11.94 3.11 4.23
C ALA A 54 -10.65 3.94 4.11
N ASP A 55 -10.23 4.60 5.19
CA ASP A 55 -8.99 5.36 5.20
C ASP A 55 -7.78 4.44 4.96
N PHE A 56 -7.73 3.30 5.64
CA PHE A 56 -6.64 2.35 5.47
C PHE A 56 -6.65 1.70 4.09
N MET A 57 -7.83 1.36 3.58
CA MET A 57 -7.95 0.81 2.23
C MET A 57 -7.43 1.82 1.19
N GLY A 58 -7.74 3.09 1.38
CA GLY A 58 -7.24 4.16 0.50
C GLY A 58 -5.73 4.31 0.56
N GLN A 59 -5.15 4.19 1.75
CA GLN A 59 -3.69 4.26 1.91
C GLN A 59 -3.01 3.09 1.18
N ILE A 60 -3.54 1.88 1.32
CA ILE A 60 -2.99 0.71 0.63
C ILE A 60 -3.10 0.89 -0.88
N THR A 61 -4.25 1.36 -1.36
CA THR A 61 -4.48 1.60 -2.78
C THR A 61 -3.46 2.61 -3.33
N GLY A 62 -3.20 3.67 -2.58
CA GLY A 62 -2.20 4.66 -2.96
C GLY A 62 -0.79 4.06 -3.06
N LEU A 63 -0.45 3.19 -2.10
CA LEU A 63 0.85 2.51 -2.11
C LEU A 63 1.00 1.56 -3.30
N MET A 64 -0.09 1.01 -3.82
CA MET A 64 -0.06 0.11 -4.98
C MET A 64 0.08 0.85 -6.32
N GLY A 65 -0.10 2.17 -6.32
CA GLY A 65 -0.15 2.95 -7.56
C GLY A 65 1.08 2.82 -8.44
N GLY A 66 2.27 2.81 -7.84
CA GLY A 66 3.52 2.68 -8.60
C GLY A 66 3.65 1.33 -9.29
N ARG A 67 3.38 0.26 -8.55
CA ARG A 67 3.43 -1.11 -9.07
C ARG A 67 2.41 -1.31 -10.19
N VAL A 68 1.22 -0.78 -9.99
CA VAL A 68 0.15 -0.90 -10.98
C VAL A 68 0.49 -0.14 -12.26
N ALA A 69 1.09 1.05 -12.13
CA ALA A 69 1.51 1.81 -13.30
C ALA A 69 2.54 1.03 -14.12
N GLU A 70 3.48 0.36 -13.46
CA GLU A 70 4.45 -0.48 -14.14
C GLU A 70 3.77 -1.62 -14.88
N GLU A 71 2.82 -2.29 -14.22
CA GLU A 71 2.07 -3.40 -14.84
C GLU A 71 1.29 -2.97 -16.07
N VAL A 72 0.61 -1.84 -15.97
CA VAL A 72 -0.27 -1.36 -17.05
C VAL A 72 0.51 -0.82 -18.24
N ILE A 73 1.57 -0.06 -18.00
CA ILE A 73 2.30 0.60 -19.08
C ILE A 73 3.39 -0.29 -19.68
N PHE A 74 4.10 -1.04 -18.87
CA PHE A 74 5.24 -1.81 -19.35
C PHE A 74 4.99 -3.32 -19.37
N ASP A 75 3.89 -3.78 -18.84
CA ASP A 75 3.57 -5.20 -18.70
C ASP A 75 4.74 -5.90 -17.98
N GLU A 76 5.34 -5.23 -17.03
CA GLU A 76 6.52 -5.68 -16.32
C GLU A 76 6.46 -5.17 -14.89
N ILE A 77 7.18 -5.78 -14.00
CA ILE A 77 7.25 -5.34 -12.62
C ILE A 77 8.71 -5.24 -12.20
N SER A 78 9.02 -4.24 -11.41
CA SER A 78 10.37 -4.05 -10.91
C SER A 78 10.42 -4.14 -9.39
N ALA A 79 11.61 -4.11 -8.83
CA ALA A 79 11.80 -4.10 -7.39
C ALA A 79 11.51 -2.73 -6.78
N GLY A 80 11.20 -1.73 -7.61
CA GLY A 80 10.96 -0.35 -7.12
C GLY A 80 9.79 -0.23 -6.17
N ALA A 81 8.84 -1.15 -6.22
CA ALA A 81 7.68 -1.12 -5.35
C ALA A 81 7.87 -1.88 -4.03
N SER A 82 9.04 -2.44 -3.76
CA SER A 82 9.23 -3.30 -2.60
C SER A 82 8.90 -2.62 -1.27
N ASN A 83 9.30 -1.37 -1.11
CA ASN A 83 9.02 -0.61 0.11
C ASN A 83 7.53 -0.31 0.24
N ASP A 84 6.87 0.01 -0.87
CA ASP A 84 5.43 0.27 -0.89
C ASP A 84 4.64 -0.99 -0.52
N ILE A 85 5.06 -2.13 -1.06
CA ILE A 85 4.42 -3.42 -0.77
C ILE A 85 4.60 -3.78 0.71
N GLN A 86 5.79 -3.51 1.26
CA GLN A 86 6.06 -3.75 2.66
C GLN A 86 5.13 -2.93 3.56
N LYS A 87 4.98 -1.65 3.27
CA LYS A 87 4.10 -0.76 4.02
C LYS A 87 2.64 -1.18 3.90
N ALA A 88 2.20 -1.51 2.70
CA ALA A 88 0.83 -1.95 2.45
C ALA A 88 0.52 -3.25 3.22
N THR A 89 1.46 -4.19 3.21
CA THR A 89 1.30 -5.46 3.93
C THR A 89 1.17 -5.22 5.43
N LYS A 90 1.97 -4.28 5.96
CA LYS A 90 1.95 -3.97 7.37
C LYS A 90 0.59 -3.40 7.79
N ILE A 91 0.03 -2.51 6.98
CA ILE A 91 -1.29 -1.94 7.23
C ILE A 91 -2.36 -3.04 7.19
N ALA A 92 -2.34 -3.88 6.17
CA ALA A 92 -3.31 -4.95 6.02
C ALA A 92 -3.24 -5.94 7.19
N LYS A 93 -2.05 -6.28 7.65
CA LYS A 93 -1.88 -7.14 8.82
C LYS A 93 -2.49 -6.52 10.07
N ALA A 94 -2.25 -5.24 10.29
CA ALA A 94 -2.80 -4.53 11.45
C ALA A 94 -4.33 -4.49 11.39
N MET A 95 -4.90 -4.26 10.20
CA MET A 95 -6.34 -4.23 10.01
C MET A 95 -6.98 -5.56 10.44
N VAL A 96 -6.37 -6.67 10.06
CA VAL A 96 -6.93 -8.00 10.35
C VAL A 96 -6.60 -8.46 11.77
N ARG A 97 -5.36 -8.32 12.19
CA ARG A 97 -4.90 -8.87 13.45
C ARG A 97 -5.18 -7.99 14.67
N SER A 98 -5.08 -6.70 14.49
CA SER A 98 -5.12 -5.78 15.63
C SER A 98 -6.41 -4.97 15.72
N TRP A 99 -6.97 -4.57 14.59
CA TRP A 99 -8.09 -3.62 14.61
C TRP A 99 -9.45 -4.20 14.27
N GLY A 100 -9.53 -5.50 14.06
CA GLY A 100 -10.81 -6.16 13.81
C GLY A 100 -11.57 -5.65 12.58
N MET A 101 -10.84 -5.27 11.53
CA MET A 101 -11.42 -4.67 10.34
C MET A 101 -11.57 -5.65 9.18
N SER A 102 -11.79 -6.93 9.46
CA SER A 102 -11.97 -7.92 8.42
C SER A 102 -13.27 -8.69 8.64
N SER A 103 -13.57 -9.62 7.76
CA SER A 103 -14.76 -10.44 7.90
C SER A 103 -14.68 -11.42 9.08
N LEU A 104 -13.49 -11.54 9.69
CA LEU A 104 -13.35 -12.36 10.90
C LEU A 104 -13.97 -11.69 12.13
N GLY A 105 -14.34 -10.44 12.00
CA GLY A 105 -15.06 -9.73 13.05
C GLY A 105 -14.15 -8.94 13.99
N PRO A 106 -14.73 -8.35 15.02
CA PRO A 106 -14.00 -7.45 15.91
C PRO A 106 -13.22 -8.20 16.98
N ILE A 107 -12.24 -8.95 16.54
CA ILE A 107 -11.39 -9.75 17.42
C ILE A 107 -9.94 -9.31 17.24
N GLN A 108 -9.22 -9.14 18.33
CA GLN A 108 -7.81 -8.85 18.26
C GLN A 108 -7.03 -10.15 18.41
N TYR A 109 -6.38 -10.56 17.36
CA TYR A 109 -5.61 -11.80 17.33
C TYR A 109 -4.21 -11.61 17.89
N ASP A 110 -3.65 -10.42 17.74
CA ASP A 110 -2.46 -10.08 18.45
C ASP A 110 -2.47 -8.56 18.62
N ASP A 111 -1.71 -8.05 19.56
CA ASP A 111 -1.75 -6.64 19.89
C ASP A 111 -0.84 -5.81 19.00
N GLY A 112 -0.21 -6.42 18.05
CA GLY A 112 0.67 -5.72 17.14
C GLY A 112 1.99 -5.32 17.76
N THR A 113 2.20 -5.59 19.03
CA THR A 113 3.38 -5.12 19.65
C THR A 113 4.48 -6.07 19.50
N GLY A 114 4.37 -6.95 18.84
CA GLY A 114 5.32 -7.79 18.55
C GLY A 114 6.15 -8.13 19.68
N ASN A 115 6.63 -8.74 20.01
CA ASN A 115 7.20 -9.09 21.02
C ASN A 115 8.43 -9.17 21.13
N VAL A 116 8.90 -8.64 21.44
CA VAL A 116 10.00 -8.30 21.51
C VAL A 116 10.85 -8.96 22.40
N PHE A 117 10.53 -9.60 23.24
CA PHE A 117 11.38 -10.15 24.06
C PHE A 117 11.74 -11.39 23.75
N LEU A 118 12.67 -11.31 23.29
CA LEU A 118 13.33 -12.18 23.24
C LEU A 118 13.11 -13.39 23.12
N GLY A 119 13.64 -13.99 23.11
CA GLY A 119 13.74 -15.29 22.95
C GLY A 119 12.54 -16.11 23.07
N ARG A 120 11.66 -15.79 23.83
CA ARG A 120 10.63 -16.65 24.00
C ARG A 120 9.59 -16.51 23.04
N ASP A 121 9.65 -15.50 22.31
CA ASP A 121 8.54 -15.20 21.57
C ASP A 121 8.38 -15.94 20.32
N TYR A 122 9.42 -16.43 19.76
CA TYR A 122 9.23 -17.15 18.56
C TYR A 122 8.53 -18.43 18.86
N SER A 123 8.60 -18.89 20.06
CA SER A 123 7.92 -20.10 20.35
C SER A 123 6.49 -19.83 20.75
N SER A 124 6.21 -18.64 21.22
CA SER A 124 4.88 -18.36 21.63
C SER A 124 4.03 -18.05 20.45
N GLY A 125 4.63 -17.62 19.43
CA GLY A 125 3.92 -17.35 18.25
C GLY A 125 2.58 -16.76 18.43
N SER A 126 1.64 -17.39 17.97
CA SER A 126 0.33 -16.84 17.94
C SER A 126 -0.52 -17.37 19.06
N ASN A 127 -1.55 -16.64 19.40
CA ASN A 127 -2.50 -17.03 20.40
C ASN A 127 -3.69 -17.74 19.75
N TYR A 128 -3.55 -18.23 18.56
CA TYR A 128 -4.64 -18.81 17.80
C TYR A 128 -4.17 -20.04 17.03
N SER A 129 -5.10 -20.84 16.59
CA SER A 129 -4.81 -22.11 15.91
C SER A 129 -4.25 -21.90 14.49
N GLY A 130 -3.69 -22.95 13.93
CA GLY A 130 -3.25 -22.91 12.53
C GLY A 130 -4.38 -22.65 11.55
N GLU A 131 -5.59 -23.09 11.90
CA GLU A 131 -6.75 -22.85 11.06
C GLU A 131 -7.09 -21.35 11.02
N ILE A 132 -7.00 -20.69 12.17
CA ILE A 132 -7.22 -19.25 12.23
C ILE A 132 -6.08 -18.50 11.54
N ALA A 133 -4.85 -18.98 11.66
CA ALA A 133 -3.72 -18.35 10.95
C ALA A 133 -3.96 -18.38 9.45
N TYR A 134 -4.51 -19.46 8.92
CA TYR A 134 -4.85 -19.55 7.51
C TYR A 134 -5.95 -18.53 7.13
N GLU A 135 -6.97 -18.39 7.97
CA GLU A 135 -8.05 -17.43 7.72
C GLU A 135 -7.54 -15.98 7.78
N ILE A 136 -6.61 -15.69 8.69
CA ILE A 136 -5.98 -14.38 8.80
C ILE A 136 -5.22 -14.07 7.51
N ASP A 137 -4.41 -15.00 7.02
CA ASP A 137 -3.65 -14.83 5.79
C ASP A 137 -4.57 -14.59 4.60
N LYS A 138 -5.68 -15.29 4.56
CA LYS A 138 -6.65 -15.16 3.50
C LYS A 138 -7.29 -13.77 3.50
N GLU A 139 -7.60 -13.24 4.69
CA GLU A 139 -8.16 -11.89 4.81
C GLU A 139 -7.15 -10.81 4.43
N ILE A 140 -5.89 -10.99 4.78
CA ILE A 140 -4.83 -10.06 4.40
C ILE A 140 -4.69 -10.01 2.88
N ARG A 141 -4.65 -11.17 2.22
CA ARG A 141 -4.57 -11.24 0.76
C ARG A 141 -5.78 -10.60 0.09
N LYS A 142 -6.95 -10.79 0.67
CA LYS A 142 -8.19 -10.21 0.15
C LYS A 142 -8.11 -8.68 0.16
N ILE A 143 -7.64 -8.09 1.26
CA ILE A 143 -7.49 -6.64 1.38
C ILE A 143 -6.50 -6.13 0.34
N ILE A 144 -5.33 -6.76 0.23
CA ILE A 144 -4.31 -6.35 -0.72
C ILE A 144 -4.84 -6.45 -2.16
N ASN A 145 -5.51 -7.55 -2.49
CA ASN A 145 -6.03 -7.75 -3.84
C ASN A 145 -7.13 -6.75 -4.20
N GLU A 146 -8.00 -6.43 -3.27
CA GLU A 146 -9.05 -5.42 -3.49
C GLU A 146 -8.44 -4.06 -3.76
N CYS A 147 -7.43 -3.66 -2.99
CA CYS A 147 -6.77 -2.38 -3.17
C CYS A 147 -5.96 -2.34 -4.47
N HIS A 148 -5.31 -3.45 -4.82
CA HIS A 148 -4.58 -3.57 -6.08
C HIS A 148 -5.53 -3.41 -7.27
N GLU A 149 -6.69 -4.07 -7.23
CA GLU A 149 -7.68 -3.95 -8.30
C GLU A 149 -8.24 -2.53 -8.39
N GLN A 150 -8.49 -1.89 -7.27
CA GLN A 150 -8.98 -0.51 -7.26
C GLN A 150 -7.92 0.42 -7.86
N ALA A 151 -6.66 0.25 -7.51
CA ALA A 151 -5.57 1.04 -8.07
C ALA A 151 -5.49 0.83 -9.59
N LYS A 152 -5.61 -0.42 -10.03
CA LYS A 152 -5.57 -0.75 -11.45
C LYS A 152 -6.70 -0.07 -12.22
N GLN A 153 -7.90 -0.10 -11.65
CA GLN A 153 -9.05 0.55 -12.26
C GLN A 153 -8.85 2.06 -12.40
N ILE A 154 -8.34 2.69 -11.34
CA ILE A 154 -8.07 4.14 -11.37
C ILE A 154 -7.01 4.48 -12.42
N ILE A 155 -5.94 3.70 -12.50
CA ILE A 155 -4.88 3.93 -13.48
C ILE A 155 -5.41 3.74 -14.91
N LEU A 156 -6.18 2.68 -15.14
CA LEU A 156 -6.76 2.43 -16.48
C LEU A 156 -7.71 3.54 -16.92
N GLU A 157 -8.45 4.11 -15.99
CA GLU A 157 -9.38 5.19 -16.30
C GLU A 157 -8.68 6.54 -16.46
N ASN A 158 -7.43 6.66 -16.05
CA ASN A 158 -6.70 7.91 -16.07
C ASN A 158 -5.33 7.81 -16.75
N LYS A 159 -5.24 6.98 -17.79
CA LYS A 159 -3.97 6.80 -18.52
C LYS A 159 -3.42 8.08 -19.09
N ASP A 160 -4.27 8.97 -19.56
CA ASP A 160 -3.83 10.24 -20.13
C ASP A 160 -3.16 11.13 -19.08
N LEU A 161 -3.76 11.19 -17.90
CA LEU A 161 -3.19 11.93 -16.77
C LEU A 161 -1.87 11.28 -16.32
N LEU A 162 -1.85 9.96 -16.27
CA LEU A 162 -0.65 9.21 -15.90
C LEU A 162 0.50 9.54 -16.84
N THR A 163 0.25 9.50 -18.14
CA THR A 163 1.26 9.81 -19.15
C THR A 163 1.70 11.26 -19.08
N LEU A 164 0.77 12.18 -18.86
CA LEU A 164 1.11 13.60 -18.73
C LEU A 164 2.07 13.83 -17.55
N ILE A 165 1.78 13.25 -16.41
CA ILE A 165 2.64 13.40 -15.23
C ILE A 165 4.01 12.73 -15.49
N ALA A 166 4.00 11.52 -16.01
CA ALA A 166 5.24 10.80 -16.28
C ALA A 166 6.14 11.53 -17.26
N ASP A 167 5.55 12.05 -18.34
CA ASP A 167 6.31 12.78 -19.35
C ASP A 167 6.90 14.09 -18.80
N THR A 168 6.21 14.71 -17.88
CA THR A 168 6.68 15.93 -17.23
C THR A 168 7.88 15.63 -16.31
N LEU A 169 7.97 14.43 -15.77
CA LEU A 169 9.04 14.04 -14.85
C LEU A 169 10.35 13.64 -15.56
N VAL A 170 10.26 13.27 -16.81
CA VAL A 170 11.45 12.80 -17.55
C VAL A 170 12.35 13.93 -18.08
#